data_c65c87076ab671f46efbe57b3aec086e
#
_entry.id   c65c87076ab671f46efbe57b3aec086e
#
_cell.length_a   1.000
_cell.length_b   1.000
_cell.length_c   1.000
_cell.angle_alpha   90.00
_cell.angle_beta   90.00
_cell.angle_gamma   90.00
#
_symmetry.space_group_name_H-M   'P 1'
#
loop_
_entity.id
_entity.type
_entity.pdbx_description
1 polymer ?
#
loop_
_entity_poly.entity_id
_entity_poly.type
_entity_poly.pdbx_seq_one_letter_code
_entity_poly.pdbx_strand_id
1 'polypeptide(L)'
;MARSGIKLWVRDVELFLFCPMVFYFSVVLGMETPKGYWADLGKDVQKDFEGEIYERFEVYAKEFEMESERLGVKGKVDFVIVDDDGLAPLEVKYSRSLKPWWKYSAILYGILLEDTLGKPVKRSYLYLTESNRIVGLNITDDNRKFVEKAVESCYEILNGREPKPSKSKSCRNCDFRHECGEFY
;
A
#
# COMPACT_ATOMS: atom_id res chain seq x y z
N MET A 1 -20.68 -8.76 -10.13
CA MET A 1 -21.08 -7.39 -9.73
C MET A 1 -20.33 -6.41 -10.60
N ALA A 2 -21.01 -5.48 -11.26
CA ALA A 2 -20.35 -4.47 -12.09
C ALA A 2 -19.50 -3.58 -11.16
N ARG A 3 -18.18 -3.59 -11.35
CA ARG A 3 -17.27 -2.65 -10.68
C ARG A 3 -17.63 -1.27 -11.22
N SER A 4 -17.95 -0.33 -10.34
CA SER A 4 -18.01 1.08 -10.72
C SER A 4 -16.72 1.37 -11.48
N GLY A 5 -16.76 2.14 -12.57
CA GLY A 5 -15.58 2.38 -13.42
C GLY A 5 -14.41 3.11 -12.73
N ILE A 6 -14.41 3.17 -11.40
CA ILE A 6 -13.39 3.76 -10.54
C ILE A 6 -12.37 2.68 -10.20
N LYS A 7 -11.11 2.89 -10.59
CA LYS A 7 -9.98 2.07 -10.14
C LYS A 7 -9.45 2.62 -8.81
N LEU A 8 -9.26 1.73 -7.84
CA LEU A 8 -8.58 2.06 -6.58
C LEU A 8 -7.07 2.26 -6.80
N TRP A 9 -6.46 3.11 -6.00
CA TRP A 9 -5.01 3.16 -5.87
C TRP A 9 -4.53 2.19 -4.79
N VAL A 10 -3.30 1.71 -4.88
CA VAL A 10 -2.66 0.91 -3.80
C VAL A 10 -2.75 1.65 -2.46
N ARG A 11 -2.59 2.98 -2.47
CA ARG A 11 -2.75 3.83 -1.29
C ARG A 11 -4.14 3.71 -0.66
N ASP A 12 -5.19 3.61 -1.45
CA ASP A 12 -6.55 3.48 -0.92
C ASP A 12 -6.72 2.15 -0.18
N VAL A 13 -6.17 1.07 -0.75
CA VAL A 13 -6.15 -0.23 -0.09
C VAL A 13 -5.28 -0.20 1.18
N GLU A 14 -4.17 0.54 1.17
CA GLU A 14 -3.33 0.75 2.36
C GLU A 14 -4.11 1.46 3.48
N LEU A 15 -4.93 2.48 3.16
CA LEU A 15 -5.82 3.13 4.12
C LEU A 15 -6.81 2.14 4.73
N PHE A 16 -7.43 1.27 3.92
CA PHE A 16 -8.32 0.22 4.39
C PHE A 16 -7.61 -0.78 5.31
N LEU A 17 -6.43 -1.22 4.94
CA LEU A 17 -5.60 -2.14 5.73
C LEU A 17 -5.18 -1.53 7.07
N PHE A 18 -5.02 -0.22 7.13
CA PHE A 18 -4.81 0.50 8.38
C PHE A 18 -6.08 0.56 9.22
N CYS A 19 -7.19 1.02 8.63
CA CYS A 19 -8.50 1.05 9.27
C CYS A 19 -9.61 1.25 8.21
N PRO A 20 -10.64 0.38 8.15
CA PRO A 20 -11.75 0.53 7.21
C PRO A 20 -12.49 1.88 7.32
N MET A 21 -12.56 2.47 8.53
CA MET A 21 -13.17 3.80 8.72
C MET A 21 -12.32 4.92 8.10
N VAL A 22 -11.00 4.82 8.18
CA VAL A 22 -10.10 5.79 7.53
C VAL A 22 -10.27 5.75 6.02
N PHE A 23 -10.36 4.56 5.43
CA PHE A 23 -10.70 4.41 4.01
C PHE A 23 -12.05 5.04 3.68
N TYR A 24 -13.07 4.77 4.47
CA TYR A 24 -14.42 5.31 4.26
C TYR A 24 -14.44 6.84 4.30
N PHE A 25 -13.88 7.46 5.34
CA PHE A 25 -13.83 8.91 5.45
C PHE A 25 -13.02 9.55 4.31
N SER A 26 -11.85 8.97 3.99
CA SER A 26 -10.96 9.58 3.00
C SER A 26 -11.40 9.32 1.56
N VAL A 27 -11.80 8.09 1.22
CA VAL A 27 -12.03 7.67 -0.17
C VAL A 27 -13.51 7.78 -0.55
N VAL A 28 -14.42 7.39 0.36
CA VAL A 28 -15.86 7.41 0.06
C VAL A 28 -16.46 8.78 0.32
N LEU A 29 -16.15 9.39 1.47
CA LEU A 29 -16.68 10.72 1.82
C LEU A 29 -15.81 11.88 1.31
N GLY A 30 -14.63 11.60 0.74
CA GLY A 30 -13.73 12.61 0.22
C GLY A 30 -13.18 13.57 1.27
N MET A 31 -13.17 13.17 2.53
CA MET A 31 -12.62 13.99 3.61
C MET A 31 -11.10 14.06 3.47
N GLU A 32 -10.53 15.25 3.61
CA GLU A 32 -9.07 15.38 3.58
C GLU A 32 -8.46 14.54 4.69
N THR A 33 -7.54 13.66 4.31
CA THR A 33 -6.71 12.96 5.30
C THR A 33 -5.87 14.00 5.99
N PRO A 34 -6.06 14.19 7.30
CA PRO A 34 -5.34 15.19 8.05
C PRO A 34 -3.83 15.02 7.91
N LYS A 35 -3.13 16.14 7.91
CA LYS A 35 -1.70 16.22 7.55
C LYS A 35 -0.74 15.54 8.54
N GLY A 36 -1.23 15.12 9.73
CA GLY A 36 -0.37 14.63 10.81
C GLY A 36 0.18 13.23 10.64
N TYR A 37 -0.63 12.28 10.16
CA TYR A 37 -0.23 10.87 10.10
C TYR A 37 0.44 10.48 8.77
N TRP A 38 0.11 11.21 7.69
CA TRP A 38 0.58 10.90 6.33
C TRP A 38 1.52 11.97 5.75
N ALA A 39 1.60 13.14 6.38
CA ALA A 39 2.46 14.24 5.93
C ALA A 39 3.95 13.98 6.14
N ASP A 40 4.30 13.11 7.08
CA ASP A 40 5.69 12.65 7.26
C ASP A 40 6.12 11.67 6.16
N LEU A 41 5.18 11.21 5.32
CA LEU A 41 5.44 10.25 4.24
C LEU A 41 5.84 10.91 2.91
N GLY A 42 5.80 12.22 2.78
CA GLY A 42 5.95 12.86 1.47
C GLY A 42 6.78 14.13 1.43
N LYS A 43 7.39 14.58 2.51
CA LYS A 43 8.18 15.81 2.49
C LYS A 43 9.67 15.56 2.77
N ASP A 44 10.48 15.87 1.79
CA ASP A 44 11.91 16.18 1.89
C ASP A 44 12.89 15.06 2.26
N VAL A 45 12.57 13.80 2.09
CA VAL A 45 13.57 12.73 2.16
C VAL A 45 13.99 12.24 0.77
N GLN A 46 14.08 13.17 -0.16
CA GLN A 46 14.75 12.94 -1.46
C GLN A 46 16.29 12.94 -1.32
N LYS A 47 16.82 12.75 -0.11
CA LYS A 47 18.27 12.75 0.12
C LYS A 47 18.76 11.34 0.30
N ASP A 48 19.64 10.93 -0.58
CA ASP A 48 20.62 9.84 -0.55
C ASP A 48 20.13 8.38 -0.57
N PHE A 49 18.86 8.05 -0.37
CA PHE A 49 18.45 6.63 -0.40
C PHE A 49 18.49 6.01 -1.82
N GLU A 50 18.40 6.84 -2.87
CA GLU A 50 18.48 6.33 -4.24
C GLU A 50 19.85 5.70 -4.51
N GLY A 51 20.94 6.35 -4.08
CA GLY A 51 22.28 5.80 -4.18
C GLY A 51 22.39 4.44 -3.51
N GLU A 52 21.83 4.30 -2.31
CA GLU A 52 21.84 3.03 -1.59
C GLU A 52 21.04 1.92 -2.29
N ILE A 53 19.94 2.26 -2.98
CA ILE A 53 19.20 1.28 -3.78
C ILE A 53 20.01 0.83 -4.98
N TYR A 54 20.62 1.76 -5.72
CA TYR A 54 21.48 1.45 -6.87
C TYR A 54 22.74 0.67 -6.49
N GLU A 55 23.29 0.87 -5.29
CA GLU A 55 24.42 0.10 -4.79
C GLU A 55 24.07 -1.35 -4.43
N ARG A 56 22.80 -1.59 -4.04
CA ARG A 56 22.36 -2.90 -3.54
C ARG A 56 21.61 -3.75 -4.57
N PHE A 57 21.02 -3.10 -5.57
CA PHE A 57 20.16 -3.76 -6.56
C PHE A 57 20.44 -3.25 -7.96
N GLU A 58 20.28 -4.13 -8.92
CA GLU A 58 20.06 -3.73 -10.30
C GLU A 58 18.64 -3.16 -10.41
N VAL A 59 18.52 -1.87 -10.77
CA VAL A 59 17.25 -1.18 -10.92
C VAL A 59 16.78 -1.29 -12.36
N TYR A 60 15.63 -1.96 -12.56
CA TYR A 60 14.98 -2.09 -13.85
C TYR A 60 14.21 -0.82 -14.24
N ALA A 61 13.46 -0.24 -13.29
CA ALA A 61 12.70 0.98 -13.52
C ALA A 61 12.51 1.75 -12.21
N LYS A 62 12.27 3.08 -12.33
CA LYS A 62 11.92 3.98 -11.24
C LYS A 62 10.53 4.58 -11.50
N GLU A 63 9.78 4.83 -10.42
CA GLU A 63 8.43 5.41 -10.50
C GLU A 63 7.52 4.66 -11.49
N PHE A 64 7.54 3.33 -11.41
CA PHE A 64 6.89 2.46 -12.37
C PHE A 64 5.37 2.35 -12.12
N GLU A 65 4.58 2.74 -13.11
CA GLU A 65 3.13 2.64 -13.07
C GLU A 65 2.66 1.24 -13.43
N MET A 66 1.73 0.72 -12.64
CA MET A 66 1.21 -0.64 -12.75
C MET A 66 -0.29 -0.65 -12.52
N GLU A 67 -0.96 -1.59 -13.16
CA GLU A 67 -2.37 -1.81 -12.90
C GLU A 67 -2.77 -3.28 -13.06
N SER A 68 -3.84 -3.64 -12.36
CA SER A 68 -4.52 -4.92 -12.48
C SER A 68 -5.99 -4.66 -12.85
N GLU A 69 -6.33 -4.95 -14.09
CA GLU A 69 -7.74 -4.90 -14.55
C GLU A 69 -8.59 -5.89 -13.75
N ARG A 70 -8.02 -7.06 -13.44
CA ARG A 70 -8.68 -8.11 -12.66
C ARG A 70 -9.08 -7.63 -11.28
N LEU A 71 -8.20 -6.92 -10.59
CA LEU A 71 -8.44 -6.37 -9.25
C LEU A 71 -9.11 -5.01 -9.30
N GLY A 72 -9.02 -4.27 -10.40
CA GLY A 72 -9.46 -2.88 -10.51
C GLY A 72 -8.56 -1.93 -9.72
N VAL A 73 -7.29 -2.26 -9.55
CA VAL A 73 -6.33 -1.48 -8.75
C VAL A 73 -5.18 -1.03 -9.61
N LYS A 74 -4.72 0.19 -9.37
CA LYS A 74 -3.52 0.77 -9.98
C LYS A 74 -2.59 1.33 -8.91
N GLY A 75 -1.33 1.49 -9.26
CA GLY A 75 -0.33 2.07 -8.38
C GLY A 75 0.92 2.49 -9.12
N LYS A 76 1.75 3.27 -8.46
CA LYS A 76 3.08 3.62 -8.91
C LYS A 76 4.06 3.26 -7.79
N VAL A 77 4.95 2.32 -8.06
CA VAL A 77 5.97 1.89 -7.10
C VAL A 77 7.25 2.71 -7.30
N ASP A 78 7.98 2.96 -6.23
CA ASP A 78 9.19 3.78 -6.29
C ASP A 78 10.24 3.15 -7.20
N PHE A 79 10.48 1.83 -7.09
CA PHE A 79 11.42 1.09 -7.91
C PHE A 79 10.89 -0.28 -8.32
N VAL A 80 11.30 -0.74 -9.49
CA VAL A 80 11.32 -2.15 -9.87
C VAL A 80 12.77 -2.58 -9.95
N ILE A 81 13.13 -3.61 -9.21
CA ILE A 81 14.48 -4.14 -9.08
C ILE A 81 14.58 -5.56 -9.65
N VAL A 82 15.79 -5.99 -9.94
CA VAL A 82 16.10 -7.39 -10.29
C VAL A 82 16.63 -8.09 -9.04
N ASP A 83 16.00 -9.20 -8.66
CA ASP A 83 16.50 -10.09 -7.63
C ASP A 83 16.79 -11.49 -8.21
N ASP A 84 17.13 -12.46 -7.36
CA ASP A 84 17.44 -13.83 -7.78
C ASP A 84 16.25 -14.55 -8.44
N ASP A 85 15.03 -14.10 -8.16
CA ASP A 85 13.79 -14.68 -8.71
C ASP A 85 13.23 -13.89 -9.91
N GLY A 86 13.84 -12.76 -10.27
CA GLY A 86 13.49 -11.91 -11.41
C GLY A 86 13.10 -10.49 -11.00
N LEU A 87 12.06 -9.92 -11.60
CA LEU A 87 11.63 -8.57 -11.28
C LEU A 87 10.79 -8.53 -9.99
N ALA A 88 11.07 -7.54 -9.14
CA ALA A 88 10.35 -7.32 -7.89
C ALA A 88 10.12 -5.82 -7.64
N PRO A 89 8.96 -5.41 -7.11
CA PRO A 89 8.73 -4.04 -6.70
C PRO A 89 9.43 -3.74 -5.36
N LEU A 90 9.97 -2.54 -5.23
CA LEU A 90 10.54 -2.00 -4.01
C LEU A 90 9.92 -0.63 -3.73
N GLU A 91 9.27 -0.53 -2.58
CA GLU A 91 8.63 0.68 -2.08
C GLU A 91 9.45 1.27 -0.94
N VAL A 92 9.62 2.57 -0.92
CA VAL A 92 10.38 3.31 0.09
C VAL A 92 9.44 3.83 1.17
N LYS A 93 9.79 3.61 2.43
CA LYS A 93 9.01 4.11 3.58
C LYS A 93 9.94 4.82 4.57
N TYR A 94 9.60 6.06 4.89
CA TYR A 94 10.32 6.81 5.92
C TYR A 94 9.93 6.33 7.31
N SER A 95 10.63 5.37 7.83
CA SER A 95 10.35 4.75 9.13
C SER A 95 11.52 3.88 9.62
N ARG A 96 11.59 3.67 10.92
CA ARG A 96 12.48 2.68 11.56
C ARG A 96 11.91 1.27 11.58
N SER A 97 10.58 1.14 11.53
CA SER A 97 9.91 -0.15 11.74
C SER A 97 8.86 -0.44 10.69
N LEU A 98 8.78 -1.70 10.30
CA LEU A 98 7.73 -2.19 9.41
C LEU A 98 6.36 -2.05 10.07
N LYS A 99 5.40 -1.45 9.36
CA LYS A 99 4.00 -1.43 9.76
C LYS A 99 3.25 -2.58 9.09
N PRO A 100 2.29 -3.23 9.78
CA PRO A 100 1.58 -4.40 9.22
C PRO A 100 0.90 -4.11 7.87
N TRP A 101 0.28 -2.94 7.70
CA TRP A 101 -0.41 -2.57 6.46
C TRP A 101 0.55 -2.35 5.30
N TRP A 102 1.77 -1.85 5.53
CA TRP A 102 2.80 -1.71 4.47
C TRP A 102 3.25 -3.05 3.91
N LYS A 103 3.28 -4.10 4.75
CA LYS A 103 3.56 -5.46 4.26
C LYS A 103 2.59 -5.86 3.16
N TYR A 104 1.31 -5.60 3.35
CA TYR A 104 0.28 -6.03 2.41
C TYR A 104 0.15 -5.08 1.21
N SER A 105 0.40 -3.78 1.37
CA SER A 105 0.49 -2.87 0.21
C SER A 105 1.68 -3.22 -0.69
N ALA A 106 2.84 -3.60 -0.12
CA ALA A 106 3.98 -4.07 -0.90
C ALA A 106 3.67 -5.38 -1.66
N ILE A 107 2.94 -6.30 -1.04
CA ILE A 107 2.47 -7.53 -1.73
C ILE A 107 1.50 -7.18 -2.86
N LEU A 108 0.61 -6.20 -2.67
CA LEU A 108 -0.27 -5.72 -3.73
C LEU A 108 0.53 -5.15 -4.90
N TYR A 109 1.59 -4.38 -4.67
CA TYR A 109 2.49 -3.94 -5.74
C TYR A 109 3.10 -5.12 -6.51
N GLY A 110 3.47 -6.21 -5.83
CA GLY A 110 3.94 -7.42 -6.51
C GLY A 110 2.90 -8.07 -7.40
N ILE A 111 1.64 -8.12 -6.95
CA ILE A 111 0.52 -8.63 -7.74
C ILE A 111 0.26 -7.72 -8.96
N LEU A 112 0.32 -6.39 -8.77
CA LEU A 112 0.17 -5.45 -9.88
C LEU A 112 1.30 -5.59 -10.91
N LEU A 113 2.55 -5.77 -10.46
CA LEU A 113 3.70 -5.98 -11.35
C LEU A 113 3.52 -7.26 -12.16
N GLU A 114 3.07 -8.34 -11.52
CA GLU A 114 2.77 -9.61 -12.18
C GLU A 114 1.68 -9.44 -13.26
N ASP A 115 0.55 -8.80 -12.91
CA ASP A 115 -0.57 -8.57 -13.83
C ASP A 115 -0.15 -7.64 -15.00
N THR A 116 0.70 -6.63 -14.73
CA THR A 116 1.18 -5.68 -15.75
C THR A 116 2.15 -6.33 -16.74
N LEU A 117 3.08 -7.14 -16.24
CA LEU A 117 4.14 -7.72 -17.09
C LEU A 117 3.80 -9.12 -17.63
N GLY A 118 2.75 -9.76 -17.11
CA GLY A 118 2.38 -11.13 -17.46
C GLY A 118 3.44 -12.17 -17.05
N LYS A 119 4.22 -11.87 -16.00
CA LYS A 119 5.30 -12.73 -15.49
C LYS A 119 5.15 -12.91 -13.97
N PRO A 120 5.42 -14.11 -13.43
CA PRO A 120 5.33 -14.36 -12.00
C PRO A 120 6.26 -13.44 -11.21
N VAL A 121 5.74 -12.87 -10.12
CA VAL A 121 6.51 -12.09 -9.15
C VAL A 121 6.45 -12.80 -7.80
N LYS A 122 7.62 -13.21 -7.28
CA LYS A 122 7.71 -14.01 -6.08
C LYS A 122 7.93 -13.20 -4.81
N ARG A 123 8.50 -12.00 -4.94
CA ARG A 123 8.85 -11.13 -3.81
C ARG A 123 8.47 -9.69 -4.06
N SER A 124 8.27 -8.97 -2.97
CA SER A 124 8.20 -7.52 -2.92
C SER A 124 9.13 -7.00 -1.83
N TYR A 125 9.59 -5.78 -1.95
CA TYR A 125 10.54 -5.20 -1.01
C TYR A 125 10.04 -3.88 -0.44
N LEU A 126 10.40 -3.63 0.82
CA LEU A 126 10.24 -2.35 1.49
C LEU A 126 11.62 -1.86 1.94
N TYR A 127 11.97 -0.63 1.60
CA TYR A 127 13.13 0.04 2.15
C TYR A 127 12.70 1.01 3.25
N LEU A 128 13.15 0.75 4.48
CA LEU A 128 12.89 1.58 5.65
C LEU A 128 14.06 2.54 5.85
N THR A 129 13.92 3.78 5.42
CA THR A 129 15.02 4.74 5.30
C THR A 129 15.65 5.13 6.63
N GLU A 130 14.86 5.33 7.69
CA GLU A 130 15.38 5.72 9.00
C GLU A 130 16.22 4.63 9.69
N SER A 131 16.05 3.37 9.31
CA SER A 131 16.81 2.22 9.83
C SER A 131 17.76 1.64 8.81
N ASN A 132 17.81 2.19 7.61
CA ASN A 132 18.57 1.68 6.47
C ASN A 132 18.36 0.16 6.25
N ARG A 133 17.10 -0.28 6.38
CA ARG A 133 16.76 -1.72 6.34
C ARG A 133 15.87 -2.05 5.15
N ILE A 134 16.28 -3.06 4.39
CA ILE A 134 15.47 -3.65 3.34
C ILE A 134 14.75 -4.88 3.92
N VAL A 135 13.46 -4.96 3.67
CA VAL A 135 12.60 -6.06 4.10
C VAL A 135 12.04 -6.75 2.86
N GLY A 136 12.51 -7.97 2.58
CA GLY A 136 11.94 -8.84 1.54
C GLY A 136 10.69 -9.54 2.06
N LEU A 137 9.66 -9.59 1.23
CA LEU A 137 8.36 -10.18 1.53
C LEU A 137 8.00 -11.19 0.45
N ASN A 138 7.85 -12.45 0.82
CA ASN A 138 7.42 -13.48 -0.12
C ASN A 138 5.93 -13.31 -0.45
N ILE A 139 5.59 -13.40 -1.74
CA ILE A 139 4.22 -13.40 -2.23
C ILE A 139 3.73 -14.84 -2.23
N THR A 140 3.09 -15.23 -1.13
CA THR A 140 2.49 -16.56 -0.98
C THR A 140 1.01 -16.54 -1.36
N ASP A 141 0.43 -17.71 -1.61
CA ASP A 141 -1.01 -17.82 -1.89
C ASP A 141 -1.89 -17.24 -0.78
N ASP A 142 -1.49 -17.40 0.48
CA ASP A 142 -2.22 -16.86 1.62
C ASP A 142 -2.16 -15.33 1.65
N ASN A 143 -0.97 -14.75 1.42
CA ASN A 143 -0.81 -13.30 1.35
C ASN A 143 -1.60 -12.72 0.17
N ARG A 144 -1.58 -13.38 -0.98
CA ARG A 144 -2.31 -13.01 -2.18
C ARG A 144 -3.82 -12.99 -1.90
N LYS A 145 -4.36 -14.09 -1.39
CA LYS A 145 -5.79 -14.19 -1.02
C LYS A 145 -6.20 -13.12 -0.01
N PHE A 146 -5.35 -12.85 0.98
CA PHE A 146 -5.64 -11.81 1.98
C PHE A 146 -5.74 -10.42 1.33
N VAL A 147 -4.80 -10.06 0.47
CA VAL A 147 -4.78 -8.76 -0.22
C VAL A 147 -5.95 -8.65 -1.19
N GLU A 148 -6.24 -9.69 -1.97
CA GLU A 148 -7.39 -9.72 -2.88
C GLU A 148 -8.71 -9.53 -2.14
N LYS A 149 -8.87 -10.17 -0.97
CA LYS A 149 -10.04 -9.97 -0.11
C LYS A 149 -10.11 -8.56 0.46
N ALA A 150 -8.98 -7.94 0.79
CA ALA A 150 -8.95 -6.54 1.23
C ALA A 150 -9.42 -5.60 0.10
N VAL A 151 -8.97 -5.81 -1.14
CA VAL A 151 -9.43 -5.06 -2.32
C VAL A 151 -10.93 -5.26 -2.53
N GLU A 152 -11.42 -6.49 -2.46
CA GLU A 152 -12.86 -6.79 -2.56
C GLU A 152 -13.66 -6.03 -1.50
N SER A 153 -13.17 -6.01 -0.25
CA SER A 153 -13.81 -5.28 0.84
C SER A 153 -13.83 -3.77 0.63
N CYS A 154 -12.79 -3.19 0.02
CA CYS A 154 -12.80 -1.78 -0.39
C CYS A 154 -13.92 -1.51 -1.39
N TYR A 155 -14.09 -2.36 -2.40
CA TYR A 155 -15.17 -2.22 -3.38
C TYR A 155 -16.55 -2.42 -2.78
N GLU A 156 -16.71 -3.32 -1.82
CA GLU A 156 -17.98 -3.47 -1.10
C GLU A 156 -18.34 -2.18 -0.34
N ILE A 157 -17.37 -1.51 0.29
CA ILE A 157 -17.60 -0.23 0.96
C ILE A 157 -17.94 0.88 -0.05
N LEU A 158 -17.23 0.95 -1.18
CA LEU A 158 -17.55 1.88 -2.27
C LEU A 158 -18.98 1.66 -2.82
N ASN A 159 -19.47 0.43 -2.80
CA ASN A 159 -20.82 0.05 -3.23
C ASN A 159 -21.87 0.16 -2.10
N GLY A 160 -21.56 0.82 -0.99
CA GLY A 160 -22.51 1.14 0.08
C GLY A 160 -22.51 0.19 1.27
N ARG A 161 -21.59 -0.79 1.35
CA ARG A 161 -21.43 -1.56 2.59
C ARG A 161 -20.85 -0.65 3.67
N GLU A 162 -21.52 -0.55 4.79
CA GLU A 162 -21.05 0.22 5.93
C GLU A 162 -19.79 -0.44 6.54
N PRO A 163 -18.67 0.29 6.70
CA PRO A 163 -17.47 -0.25 7.32
C PRO A 163 -17.69 -0.42 8.83
N LYS A 164 -17.11 -1.49 9.37
CA LYS A 164 -17.11 -1.70 10.82
C LYS A 164 -15.83 -1.13 11.41
N PRO A 165 -15.92 -0.22 12.39
CA PRO A 165 -14.73 0.33 13.03
C PRO A 165 -13.99 -0.76 13.80
N SER A 166 -12.66 -0.66 13.77
CA SER A 166 -11.77 -1.55 14.51
C SER A 166 -11.00 -0.74 15.55
N LYS A 167 -11.36 -0.90 16.81
CA LYS A 167 -10.70 -0.18 17.91
C LYS A 167 -9.24 -0.67 18.07
N SER A 168 -8.29 0.23 17.98
CA SER A 168 -6.87 -0.06 18.10
C SER A 168 -6.14 1.02 18.90
N LYS A 169 -4.87 0.76 19.24
CA LYS A 169 -4.02 1.77 19.88
C LYS A 169 -3.82 3.02 19.02
N SER A 170 -3.91 2.87 17.70
CA SER A 170 -3.79 3.98 16.75
C SER A 170 -4.96 4.97 16.81
N CYS A 171 -6.11 4.56 17.36
CA CYS A 171 -7.27 5.44 17.49
C CYS A 171 -7.00 6.68 18.37
N ARG A 172 -6.04 6.60 19.33
CA ARG A 172 -5.70 7.74 20.20
C ARG A 172 -5.15 8.94 19.42
N ASN A 173 -4.44 8.66 18.33
CA ASN A 173 -3.80 9.67 17.48
C ASN A 173 -4.40 9.64 16.06
N CYS A 174 -5.63 9.15 15.92
CA CYS A 174 -6.31 9.11 14.64
C CYS A 174 -6.94 10.47 14.36
N ASP A 175 -6.67 10.99 13.20
CA ASP A 175 -7.14 12.28 12.76
C ASP A 175 -8.67 12.32 12.56
N PHE A 176 -9.28 11.17 12.27
CA PHE A 176 -10.75 11.01 12.19
C PHE A 176 -11.38 10.57 13.51
N ARG A 177 -10.73 10.84 14.65
CA ARG A 177 -11.24 10.42 15.96
C ARG A 177 -12.58 11.05 16.28
N HIS A 178 -12.77 12.32 15.92
CA HIS A 178 -14.01 13.06 16.20
C HIS A 178 -15.18 12.57 15.33
N GLU A 179 -14.91 12.30 14.06
CA GLU A 179 -15.88 11.78 13.10
C GLU A 179 -16.27 10.33 13.37
N CYS A 180 -15.33 9.56 13.92
CA CYS A 180 -15.53 8.19 14.34
C CYS A 180 -16.25 8.06 15.68
N GLY A 181 -16.64 9.15 16.33
CA GLY A 181 -17.08 9.46 17.69
C GLY A 181 -17.99 8.51 18.49
N GLU A 182 -18.60 7.51 17.88
CA GLU A 182 -19.45 6.54 18.60
C GLU A 182 -18.67 5.39 19.28
N PHE A 183 -17.33 5.40 19.21
CA PHE A 183 -16.49 4.26 19.56
C PHE A 183 -15.51 4.52 20.70
N TYR A 184 -15.72 5.61 21.45
CA TYR A 184 -14.89 5.98 22.62
C TYR A 184 -15.68 5.96 23.92
#